data_4f685668efde607acc6707152ceeb16b
#
_entry.id   4f685668efde607acc6707152ceeb16b
#
_cell.length_a   1.000
_cell.length_b   1.000
_cell.length_c   1.000
_cell.angle_alpha   90.00
_cell.angle_beta   90.00
_cell.angle_gamma   90.00
#
_symmetry.space_group_name_H-M   'P 1'
#
loop_
_entity.id
_entity.type
_entity.pdbx_description
1 polymer ?
#
loop_
_entity_poly.entity_id
_entity_poly.type
_entity_poly.pdbx_seq_one_letter_code
_entity_poly.pdbx_strand_id
1 'polypeptide(L)'
;NTQGKCIVNSISLKEGEKDFLYKAKEIQRLGAAVVVMAFDEEGQATTFQRKIDICQRAYDLLTTQAGFTPENIIFDVNILAIGTGIEEHNNYAVDYIEAVRWIKQNLKGCRTSGGVSNLSFSFRGNNTVREAMHSVFLYHAIRAGLDMAIVNPAMLQVYDEIEPVLLKAVEDVVLNRTPEATETLISLAEKYKETKGEVKTTHQEEWRLRSLEERLGHALIKGITDYLTDDLQEALTQYSSPVEIIEGPLMKG
;
A
#
# COMPACT_ATOMS: atom_id res chain seq x y z
N ASN A 1 -0.52 -22.90 -15.23
CA ASN A 1 0.71 -22.78 -16.04
C ASN A 1 1.72 -21.79 -15.43
N THR A 2 1.91 -21.87 -14.13
CA THR A 2 2.91 -21.09 -13.42
C THR A 2 4.19 -21.90 -13.26
N GLN A 3 5.32 -21.27 -13.49
CA GLN A 3 6.63 -21.85 -13.22
C GLN A 3 7.12 -21.33 -11.87
N GLY A 4 7.32 -22.23 -10.91
CA GLY A 4 7.75 -21.90 -9.55
C GLY A 4 6.62 -21.86 -8.54
N LYS A 5 6.92 -21.41 -7.32
CA LYS A 5 5.99 -21.38 -6.19
C LYS A 5 5.01 -20.24 -6.33
N CYS A 6 3.74 -20.56 -6.50
CA CYS A 6 2.67 -19.56 -6.51
C CYS A 6 2.22 -19.21 -5.10
N ILE A 7 1.68 -18.00 -4.97
CA ILE A 7 0.98 -17.53 -3.78
C ILE A 7 -0.45 -17.17 -4.20
N VAL A 8 -1.44 -17.80 -3.56
CA VAL A 8 -2.85 -17.44 -3.74
C VAL A 8 -3.21 -16.36 -2.74
N ASN A 9 -3.65 -15.23 -3.22
CA ASN A 9 -4.13 -14.11 -2.42
C ASN A 9 -5.63 -13.92 -2.70
N SER A 10 -6.50 -14.25 -1.80
CA SER A 10 -6.38 -14.73 -0.43
C SER A 10 -7.58 -15.63 -0.05
N ILE A 11 -7.49 -16.27 1.12
CA ILE A 11 -8.64 -16.93 1.77
C ILE A 11 -8.85 -16.31 3.17
N SER A 12 -10.03 -16.54 3.74
CA SER A 12 -10.38 -16.09 5.09
C SER A 12 -11.47 -16.96 5.69
N LEU A 13 -11.70 -16.83 6.99
CA LEU A 13 -12.78 -17.51 7.72
C LEU A 13 -14.14 -16.80 7.59
N LYS A 14 -14.25 -15.78 6.72
CA LYS A 14 -15.47 -14.98 6.55
C LYS A 14 -16.72 -15.83 6.24
N GLU A 15 -16.57 -16.85 5.41
CA GLU A 15 -17.65 -17.77 5.01
C GLU A 15 -17.67 -19.04 5.87
N GLY A 16 -16.95 -19.06 6.99
CA GLY A 16 -16.84 -20.17 7.93
C GLY A 16 -15.78 -21.21 7.58
N GLU A 17 -15.55 -22.13 8.51
CA GLU A 17 -14.47 -23.12 8.44
C GLU A 17 -14.60 -24.09 7.27
N LYS A 18 -15.84 -24.49 6.90
CA LYS A 18 -16.06 -25.45 5.82
C LYS A 18 -15.58 -24.91 4.47
N ASP A 19 -15.93 -23.67 4.16
CA ASP A 19 -15.51 -22.99 2.92
C ASP A 19 -14.00 -22.73 2.94
N PHE A 20 -13.49 -22.26 4.08
CA PHE A 20 -12.06 -22.03 4.30
C PHE A 20 -11.23 -23.29 4.03
N LEU A 21 -11.59 -24.41 4.65
CA LEU A 21 -10.90 -25.69 4.47
C LEU A 21 -11.03 -26.25 3.06
N TYR A 22 -12.17 -26.06 2.40
CA TYR A 22 -12.34 -26.46 1.01
C TYR A 22 -11.36 -25.72 0.10
N LYS A 23 -11.32 -24.38 0.18
CA LYS A 23 -10.39 -23.56 -0.59
C LYS A 23 -8.92 -23.88 -0.25
N ALA A 24 -8.61 -24.04 1.03
CA ALA A 24 -7.28 -24.37 1.49
C ALA A 24 -6.78 -25.70 0.89
N LYS A 25 -7.58 -26.76 0.91
CA LYS A 25 -7.21 -28.07 0.34
C LYS A 25 -6.98 -28.00 -1.17
N GLU A 26 -7.78 -27.24 -1.90
CA GLU A 26 -7.56 -27.04 -3.35
C GLU A 26 -6.24 -26.31 -3.61
N ILE A 27 -5.90 -25.28 -2.83
CA ILE A 27 -4.64 -24.54 -2.93
C ILE A 27 -3.46 -25.44 -2.59
N GLN A 28 -3.57 -26.20 -1.52
CA GLN A 28 -2.53 -27.15 -1.07
C GLN A 28 -2.26 -28.22 -2.12
N ARG A 29 -3.32 -28.77 -2.75
CA ARG A 29 -3.22 -29.77 -3.83
C ARG A 29 -2.44 -29.23 -5.03
N LEU A 30 -2.51 -27.92 -5.31
CA LEU A 30 -1.74 -27.25 -6.37
C LEU A 30 -0.32 -26.88 -5.95
N GLY A 31 0.08 -27.16 -4.72
CA GLY A 31 1.42 -26.86 -4.19
C GLY A 31 1.68 -25.37 -3.96
N ALA A 32 0.65 -24.52 -3.93
CA ALA A 32 0.78 -23.09 -3.72
C ALA A 32 0.90 -22.72 -2.24
N ALA A 33 1.50 -21.57 -1.95
CA ALA A 33 1.37 -20.88 -0.67
C ALA A 33 0.08 -20.06 -0.67
N VAL A 34 -0.39 -19.67 0.51
CA VAL A 34 -1.65 -18.96 0.66
C VAL A 34 -1.54 -17.75 1.57
N VAL A 35 -2.12 -16.63 1.15
CA VAL A 35 -2.36 -15.48 2.03
C VAL A 35 -3.68 -15.72 2.76
N VAL A 36 -3.63 -15.59 4.08
CA VAL A 36 -4.78 -15.72 4.99
C VAL A 36 -5.08 -14.37 5.60
N MET A 37 -6.23 -13.81 5.25
CA MET A 37 -6.65 -12.54 5.82
C MET A 37 -7.32 -12.75 7.18
N ALA A 38 -7.05 -11.84 8.12
CA ALA A 38 -7.66 -11.83 9.45
C ALA A 38 -9.12 -11.34 9.38
N PHE A 39 -9.97 -12.15 8.76
CA PHE A 39 -11.42 -12.04 8.68
C PHE A 39 -12.06 -13.34 9.18
N ASP A 40 -13.09 -13.23 9.98
CA ASP A 40 -13.96 -14.34 10.36
C ASP A 40 -15.43 -14.02 10.07
N GLU A 41 -16.31 -14.83 10.58
CA GLU A 41 -17.76 -14.72 10.43
C GLU A 41 -18.33 -13.42 11.00
N GLU A 42 -17.62 -12.78 11.95
CA GLU A 42 -17.99 -11.49 12.53
C GLU A 42 -17.44 -10.29 11.75
N GLY A 43 -16.58 -10.54 10.74
CA GLY A 43 -16.00 -9.52 9.88
C GLY A 43 -14.49 -9.33 10.06
N GLN A 44 -14.03 -8.16 9.63
CA GLN A 44 -12.61 -7.80 9.65
C GLN A 44 -12.10 -7.58 11.07
N ALA A 45 -10.95 -8.17 11.41
CA ALA A 45 -10.28 -7.92 12.67
C ALA A 45 -9.69 -6.50 12.71
N THR A 46 -10.15 -5.70 13.65
CA THR A 46 -9.65 -4.33 13.87
C THR A 46 -8.68 -4.26 15.04
N THR A 47 -8.90 -5.02 16.11
CA THR A 47 -8.08 -5.01 17.33
C THR A 47 -6.99 -6.07 17.30
N PHE A 48 -5.93 -5.84 18.06
CA PHE A 48 -4.83 -6.81 18.25
C PHE A 48 -5.35 -8.21 18.63
N GLN A 49 -6.24 -8.28 19.63
CA GLN A 49 -6.72 -9.58 20.12
C GLN A 49 -7.46 -10.35 19.02
N ARG A 50 -8.39 -9.71 18.30
CA ARG A 50 -9.09 -10.38 17.21
C ARG A 50 -8.17 -10.83 16.08
N LYS A 51 -7.12 -10.02 15.77
CA LYS A 51 -6.12 -10.39 14.76
C LYS A 51 -5.42 -11.69 15.12
N ILE A 52 -4.92 -11.81 16.35
CA ILE A 52 -4.19 -13.01 16.79
C ILE A 52 -5.11 -14.23 16.96
N ASP A 53 -6.33 -14.06 17.46
CA ASP A 53 -7.29 -15.15 17.63
C ASP A 53 -7.68 -15.79 16.29
N ILE A 54 -7.97 -14.95 15.28
CA ILE A 54 -8.28 -15.42 13.92
C ILE A 54 -7.08 -16.10 13.28
N CYS A 55 -5.87 -15.53 13.43
CA CYS A 55 -4.65 -16.12 12.89
C CYS A 55 -4.33 -17.48 13.55
N GLN A 56 -4.48 -17.58 14.86
CA GLN A 56 -4.30 -18.86 15.57
C GLN A 56 -5.28 -19.91 15.08
N ARG A 57 -6.58 -19.57 15.02
CA ARG A 57 -7.63 -20.47 14.53
C ARG A 57 -7.36 -20.92 13.10
N ALA A 58 -7.01 -20.01 12.20
CA ALA A 58 -6.68 -20.33 10.83
C ALA A 58 -5.42 -21.21 10.71
N TYR A 59 -4.39 -20.93 11.54
CA TYR A 59 -3.17 -21.73 11.60
C TYR A 59 -3.48 -23.19 11.98
N ASP A 60 -4.26 -23.39 13.04
CA ASP A 60 -4.64 -24.72 13.52
C ASP A 60 -5.40 -25.50 12.45
N LEU A 61 -6.38 -24.87 11.80
CA LEU A 61 -7.14 -25.48 10.71
C LEU A 61 -6.25 -25.86 9.50
N LEU A 62 -5.37 -24.96 9.09
CA LEU A 62 -4.48 -25.20 7.95
C LEU A 62 -3.49 -26.30 8.20
N THR A 63 -2.85 -26.33 9.38
CA THR A 63 -1.80 -27.30 9.69
C THR A 63 -2.37 -28.67 10.05
N THR A 64 -3.51 -28.73 10.77
CA THR A 64 -4.06 -30.01 11.25
C THR A 64 -5.05 -30.64 10.27
N GLN A 65 -5.80 -29.86 9.49
CA GLN A 65 -6.90 -30.37 8.65
C GLN A 65 -6.70 -30.17 7.15
N ALA A 66 -5.92 -29.15 6.73
CA ALA A 66 -5.65 -28.92 5.31
C ALA A 66 -4.26 -29.37 4.86
N GLY A 67 -3.38 -29.78 5.78
CA GLY A 67 -2.04 -30.32 5.48
C GLY A 67 -1.02 -29.27 5.00
N PHE A 68 -1.22 -28.00 5.35
CA PHE A 68 -0.23 -26.96 5.05
C PHE A 68 0.99 -27.09 5.96
N THR A 69 2.18 -26.89 5.39
CA THR A 69 3.35 -26.56 6.18
C THR A 69 3.35 -25.07 6.54
N PRO A 70 3.78 -24.67 7.74
CA PRO A 70 3.75 -23.28 8.18
C PRO A 70 4.41 -22.30 7.20
N GLU A 71 5.48 -22.70 6.51
CA GLU A 71 6.22 -21.87 5.55
C GLU A 71 5.38 -21.47 4.31
N ASN A 72 4.27 -22.18 4.08
CA ASN A 72 3.33 -21.89 3.00
C ASN A 72 2.13 -21.04 3.44
N ILE A 73 2.09 -20.63 4.71
CA ILE A 73 1.04 -19.77 5.29
C ILE A 73 1.58 -18.36 5.43
N ILE A 74 0.86 -17.39 4.88
CA ILE A 74 1.21 -15.98 4.90
C ILE A 74 0.02 -15.24 5.52
N PHE A 75 0.17 -14.67 6.71
CA PHE A 75 -0.90 -13.92 7.36
C PHE A 75 -0.91 -12.46 6.90
N ASP A 76 -2.06 -11.98 6.45
CA ASP A 76 -2.37 -10.56 6.29
C ASP A 76 -3.35 -10.16 7.41
N VAL A 77 -2.82 -9.49 8.42
CA VAL A 77 -3.61 -9.07 9.59
C VAL A 77 -4.33 -7.73 9.38
N ASN A 78 -4.54 -7.35 8.13
CA ASN A 78 -5.28 -6.18 7.67
C ASN A 78 -4.67 -4.86 8.14
N ILE A 79 -4.00 -4.16 7.22
CA ILE A 79 -3.61 -2.77 7.42
C ILE A 79 -4.85 -1.89 7.21
N LEU A 80 -5.21 -1.13 8.22
CA LEU A 80 -6.36 -0.24 8.25
C LEU A 80 -5.91 1.23 8.25
N ALA A 81 -6.80 2.12 7.80
CA ALA A 81 -6.52 3.55 7.74
C ALA A 81 -6.39 4.15 9.15
N ILE A 82 -5.35 4.97 9.33
CA ILE A 82 -5.11 5.76 10.54
C ILE A 82 -5.16 7.26 10.21
N GLY A 83 -5.09 8.13 11.22
CA GLY A 83 -5.14 9.57 11.02
C GLY A 83 -6.46 10.04 10.42
N THR A 84 -7.56 9.38 10.77
CA THR A 84 -8.91 9.63 10.24
C THR A 84 -9.71 10.63 11.07
N GLY A 85 -9.22 10.99 12.27
CA GLY A 85 -9.96 11.76 13.26
C GLY A 85 -10.96 10.93 14.10
N ILE A 86 -11.07 9.62 13.85
CA ILE A 86 -11.89 8.70 14.63
C ILE A 86 -10.99 8.03 15.67
N GLU A 87 -11.31 8.16 16.95
CA GLU A 87 -10.47 7.70 18.07
C GLU A 87 -10.19 6.19 18.01
N GLU A 88 -11.19 5.38 17.66
CA GLU A 88 -11.06 3.93 17.51
C GLU A 88 -9.96 3.54 16.49
N HIS A 89 -9.71 4.37 15.47
CA HIS A 89 -8.74 4.09 14.42
C HIS A 89 -7.29 4.40 14.84
N ASN A 90 -7.09 5.13 15.93
CA ASN A 90 -5.76 5.61 16.32
C ASN A 90 -4.78 4.45 16.61
N ASN A 91 -5.28 3.30 17.07
CA ASN A 91 -4.43 2.17 17.43
C ASN A 91 -4.23 1.13 16.32
N TYR A 92 -4.87 1.26 15.17
CA TYR A 92 -4.88 0.23 14.12
C TYR A 92 -3.49 -0.15 13.60
N ALA A 93 -2.57 0.82 13.46
CA ALA A 93 -1.21 0.54 13.03
C ALA A 93 -0.40 -0.17 14.12
N VAL A 94 -0.56 0.22 15.38
CA VAL A 94 0.06 -0.45 16.54
C VAL A 94 -0.44 -1.88 16.64
N ASP A 95 -1.76 -2.10 16.56
CA ASP A 95 -2.37 -3.42 16.60
C ASP A 95 -1.87 -4.34 15.47
N TYR A 96 -1.63 -3.77 14.28
CA TYR A 96 -1.01 -4.52 13.18
C TYR A 96 0.42 -4.92 13.50
N ILE A 97 1.26 -3.97 13.95
CA ILE A 97 2.68 -4.20 14.25
C ILE A 97 2.83 -5.24 15.36
N GLU A 98 2.03 -5.14 16.41
CA GLU A 98 2.05 -6.09 17.53
C GLU A 98 1.52 -7.48 17.10
N ALA A 99 0.49 -7.54 16.26
CA ALA A 99 0.00 -8.81 15.71
C ALA A 99 1.08 -9.52 14.84
N VAL A 100 1.80 -8.75 14.01
CA VAL A 100 2.95 -9.29 13.26
C VAL A 100 4.00 -9.86 14.21
N ARG A 101 4.37 -9.12 15.24
CA ARG A 101 5.35 -9.57 16.25
C ARG A 101 4.88 -10.86 16.94
N TRP A 102 3.62 -10.92 17.34
CA TRP A 102 3.03 -12.08 17.98
C TRP A 102 3.04 -13.31 17.06
N ILE A 103 2.66 -13.16 15.78
CA ILE A 103 2.69 -14.24 14.78
C ILE A 103 4.10 -14.81 14.65
N LYS A 104 5.11 -13.96 14.54
CA LYS A 104 6.50 -14.40 14.41
C LYS A 104 7.01 -15.18 15.63
N GLN A 105 6.48 -14.86 16.81
CA GLN A 105 6.85 -15.53 18.06
C GLN A 105 6.09 -16.84 18.29
N ASN A 106 4.81 -16.89 17.92
CA ASN A 106 3.89 -17.97 18.30
C ASN A 106 3.57 -18.92 17.13
N LEU A 107 3.41 -18.43 15.90
CA LEU A 107 3.10 -19.25 14.72
C LEU A 107 4.38 -19.48 13.89
N LYS A 108 5.27 -20.29 14.45
CA LYS A 108 6.61 -20.51 13.87
C LYS A 108 6.53 -21.05 12.44
N GLY A 109 7.35 -20.49 11.57
CA GLY A 109 7.42 -20.84 10.15
C GLY A 109 6.51 -19.97 9.26
N CYS A 110 5.44 -19.41 9.80
CA CYS A 110 4.54 -18.55 9.04
C CYS A 110 5.22 -17.24 8.63
N ARG A 111 4.73 -16.70 7.52
CA ARG A 111 5.11 -15.40 7.01
C ARG A 111 3.98 -14.39 7.23
N THR A 112 4.32 -13.11 7.09
CA THR A 112 3.37 -12.01 7.23
C THR A 112 3.41 -11.09 6.01
N SER A 113 2.27 -10.53 5.65
CA SER A 113 2.12 -9.60 4.52
C SER A 113 1.10 -8.51 4.85
N GLY A 114 1.08 -7.43 4.06
CA GLY A 114 0.05 -6.40 4.17
C GLY A 114 0.04 -5.41 3.01
N GLY A 115 -1.15 -4.87 2.72
CA GLY A 115 -1.36 -3.83 1.72
C GLY A 115 -1.14 -2.43 2.30
N VAL A 116 0.06 -1.87 2.15
CA VAL A 116 0.52 -0.66 2.85
C VAL A 116 -0.28 0.59 2.49
N SER A 117 -0.76 0.70 1.25
CA SER A 117 -1.50 1.89 0.78
C SER A 117 -2.78 2.19 1.58
N ASN A 118 -3.36 1.19 2.24
CA ASN A 118 -4.55 1.35 3.07
C ASN A 118 -4.29 2.25 4.28
N LEU A 119 -3.09 2.20 4.86
CA LEU A 119 -2.71 2.97 6.05
C LEU A 119 -3.01 4.46 5.91
N SER A 120 -2.67 5.03 4.76
CA SER A 120 -2.69 6.47 4.49
C SER A 120 -3.93 6.93 3.71
N PHE A 121 -5.01 6.18 3.76
CA PHE A 121 -6.23 6.46 2.99
C PHE A 121 -6.85 7.83 3.34
N SER A 122 -6.75 8.25 4.61
CA SER A 122 -7.19 9.55 5.11
C SER A 122 -6.44 10.75 4.50
N PHE A 123 -5.22 10.52 3.97
CA PHE A 123 -4.38 11.54 3.35
C PHE A 123 -4.33 11.46 1.83
N ARG A 124 -5.36 10.91 1.16
CA ARG A 124 -5.46 10.91 -0.30
C ARG A 124 -5.32 12.33 -0.86
N GLY A 125 -4.51 12.46 -1.92
CA GLY A 125 -4.18 13.75 -2.53
C GLY A 125 -2.97 14.45 -1.93
N ASN A 126 -2.39 13.96 -0.81
CA ASN A 126 -1.14 14.46 -0.23
C ASN A 126 -0.06 13.38 -0.28
N ASN A 127 0.61 13.25 -1.43
CA ASN A 127 1.60 12.18 -1.63
C ASN A 127 2.78 12.29 -0.67
N THR A 128 3.23 13.50 -0.31
CA THR A 128 4.35 13.70 0.62
C THR A 128 4.08 13.05 1.98
N VAL A 129 2.91 13.32 2.55
CA VAL A 129 2.52 12.73 3.83
C VAL A 129 2.31 11.21 3.69
N ARG A 130 1.69 10.75 2.61
CA ARG A 130 1.44 9.33 2.38
C ARG A 130 2.74 8.53 2.23
N GLU A 131 3.70 9.05 1.49
CA GLU A 131 5.03 8.44 1.32
C GLU A 131 5.75 8.32 2.67
N ALA A 132 5.72 9.38 3.48
CA ALA A 132 6.28 9.36 4.83
C ALA A 132 5.55 8.32 5.72
N MET A 133 4.21 8.27 5.69
CA MET A 133 3.44 7.29 6.46
C MET A 133 3.78 5.85 6.07
N HIS A 134 3.91 5.55 4.76
CA HIS A 134 4.29 4.22 4.30
C HIS A 134 5.68 3.83 4.79
N SER A 135 6.64 4.74 4.67
CA SER A 135 8.04 4.48 5.04
C SER A 135 8.20 4.29 6.55
N VAL A 136 7.58 5.16 7.36
CA VAL A 136 7.59 5.05 8.82
C VAL A 136 6.91 3.76 9.28
N PHE A 137 5.74 3.45 8.74
CA PHE A 137 5.04 2.21 9.08
C PHE A 137 5.87 0.97 8.75
N LEU A 138 6.43 0.90 7.53
CA LEU A 138 7.27 -0.21 7.10
C LEU A 138 8.52 -0.35 7.97
N TYR A 139 9.15 0.76 8.36
CA TYR A 139 10.30 0.73 9.26
C TYR A 139 9.97 -0.01 10.56
N HIS A 140 8.85 0.30 11.20
CA HIS A 140 8.44 -0.36 12.45
C HIS A 140 7.91 -1.78 12.23
N ALA A 141 7.12 -2.01 11.17
CA ALA A 141 6.55 -3.32 10.88
C ALA A 141 7.62 -4.36 10.49
N ILE A 142 8.62 -3.97 9.70
CA ILE A 142 9.76 -4.85 9.34
C ILE A 142 10.55 -5.22 10.60
N ARG A 143 10.77 -4.29 11.52
CA ARG A 143 11.43 -4.57 12.80
C ARG A 143 10.61 -5.49 13.72
N ALA A 144 9.29 -5.51 13.55
CA ALA A 144 8.41 -6.45 14.22
C ALA A 144 8.40 -7.84 13.57
N GLY A 145 8.89 -7.96 12.32
CA GLY A 145 8.99 -9.22 11.59
C GLY A 145 8.12 -9.33 10.34
N LEU A 146 7.64 -8.21 9.78
CA LEU A 146 6.93 -8.21 8.50
C LEU A 146 7.84 -8.76 7.40
N ASP A 147 7.39 -9.82 6.70
CA ASP A 147 8.17 -10.49 5.65
C ASP A 147 7.93 -9.90 4.27
N MET A 148 6.71 -9.48 3.96
CA MET A 148 6.28 -9.00 2.64
C MET A 148 5.35 -7.81 2.76
N ALA A 149 5.36 -6.94 1.74
CA ALA A 149 4.43 -5.82 1.65
C ALA A 149 3.97 -5.62 0.20
N ILE A 150 2.69 -5.32 0.02
CA ILE A 150 2.16 -4.83 -1.24
C ILE A 150 2.16 -3.32 -1.18
N VAL A 151 3.05 -2.70 -1.93
CA VAL A 151 3.29 -1.25 -1.91
C VAL A 151 3.71 -0.75 -3.28
N ASN A 152 3.41 0.51 -3.60
CA ASN A 152 4.01 1.17 -4.75
C ASN A 152 5.43 1.64 -4.38
N PRO A 153 6.50 1.07 -4.96
CA PRO A 153 7.87 1.43 -4.61
C PRO A 153 8.19 2.91 -4.83
N ALA A 154 7.54 3.55 -5.82
CA ALA A 154 7.71 4.98 -6.09
C ALA A 154 7.09 5.89 -5.01
N MET A 155 6.33 5.32 -4.08
CA MET A 155 5.72 6.02 -2.93
C MET A 155 6.41 5.66 -1.62
N LEU A 156 7.70 5.42 -1.64
CA LEU A 156 8.52 5.20 -0.46
C LEU A 156 9.66 6.22 -0.43
N GLN A 157 9.98 6.66 0.76
CA GLN A 157 11.14 7.51 1.05
C GLN A 157 12.11 6.73 1.95
N VAL A 158 13.38 7.08 1.93
CA VAL A 158 14.32 6.58 2.93
C VAL A 158 13.95 7.18 4.28
N TYR A 159 13.78 6.35 5.29
CA TYR A 159 13.29 6.77 6.62
C TYR A 159 14.10 7.93 7.21
N ASP A 160 15.45 7.86 7.13
CA ASP A 160 16.35 8.88 7.68
C ASP A 160 16.40 10.16 6.84
N GLU A 161 15.83 10.16 5.62
CA GLU A 161 15.75 11.32 4.72
C GLU A 161 14.41 12.07 4.83
N ILE A 162 13.45 11.52 5.58
CA ILE A 162 12.19 12.21 5.84
C ILE A 162 12.47 13.47 6.67
N GLU A 163 11.88 14.59 6.28
CA GLU A 163 12.02 15.85 6.99
C GLU A 163 11.66 15.66 8.48
N PRO A 164 12.51 16.09 9.44
CA PRO A 164 12.39 15.73 10.86
C PRO A 164 11.05 16.08 11.52
N VAL A 165 10.43 17.21 11.13
CA VAL A 165 9.13 17.63 11.69
C VAL A 165 8.03 16.70 11.18
N LEU A 166 8.07 16.34 9.89
CA LEU A 166 7.12 15.40 9.28
C LEU A 166 7.32 13.98 9.85
N LEU A 167 8.57 13.53 9.95
CA LEU A 167 8.92 12.23 10.53
C LEU A 167 8.33 12.08 11.93
N LYS A 168 8.57 13.06 12.79
CA LYS A 168 8.02 13.04 14.16
C LYS A 168 6.50 12.99 14.17
N ALA A 169 5.84 13.85 13.41
CA ALA A 169 4.38 13.90 13.38
C ALA A 169 3.76 12.58 12.84
N VAL A 170 4.37 12.00 11.80
CA VAL A 170 3.94 10.71 11.24
C VAL A 170 4.18 9.57 12.23
N GLU A 171 5.34 9.52 12.90
CA GLU A 171 5.60 8.51 13.93
C GLU A 171 4.61 8.59 15.10
N ASP A 172 4.30 9.81 15.55
CA ASP A 172 3.35 10.02 16.64
C ASP A 172 1.96 9.45 16.28
N VAL A 173 1.54 9.56 15.00
CA VAL A 173 0.28 8.95 14.51
C VAL A 173 0.41 7.44 14.34
N VAL A 174 1.47 6.95 13.69
CA VAL A 174 1.66 5.51 13.41
C VAL A 174 1.78 4.71 14.71
N LEU A 175 2.44 5.27 15.72
CA LEU A 175 2.67 4.62 17.01
C LEU A 175 1.66 5.05 18.10
N ASN A 176 0.68 5.86 17.73
CA ASN A 176 -0.36 6.37 18.64
C ASN A 176 0.25 6.94 19.95
N ARG A 177 1.26 7.82 19.81
CA ARG A 177 2.04 8.32 20.96
C ARG A 177 1.31 9.36 21.79
N THR A 178 0.48 10.19 21.16
CA THR A 178 -0.29 11.25 21.83
C THR A 178 -1.71 11.35 21.27
N PRO A 179 -2.68 11.75 22.08
CA PRO A 179 -4.06 11.92 21.61
C PRO A 179 -4.21 12.93 20.47
N GLU A 180 -3.37 13.96 20.45
CA GLU A 180 -3.39 15.06 19.49
C GLU A 180 -2.60 14.76 18.21
N ALA A 181 -1.97 13.58 18.10
CA ALA A 181 -1.09 13.24 16.98
C ALA A 181 -1.78 13.40 15.61
N THR A 182 -3.03 12.94 15.50
CA THR A 182 -3.81 13.03 14.25
C THR A 182 -4.07 14.48 13.85
N GLU A 183 -4.50 15.34 14.78
CA GLU A 183 -4.77 16.75 14.51
C GLU A 183 -3.49 17.50 14.12
N THR A 184 -2.40 17.18 14.80
CA THR A 184 -1.07 17.73 14.49
C THR A 184 -0.64 17.37 13.07
N LEU A 185 -0.78 16.10 12.67
CA LEU A 185 -0.44 15.65 11.32
C LEU A 185 -1.35 16.27 10.27
N ILE A 186 -2.66 16.39 10.52
CA ILE A 186 -3.61 17.04 9.59
C ILE A 186 -3.20 18.52 9.35
N SER A 187 -2.93 19.26 10.42
CA SER A 187 -2.50 20.66 10.33
C SER A 187 -1.17 20.81 9.59
N LEU A 188 -0.25 19.89 9.81
CA LEU A 188 1.04 19.86 9.11
C LEU A 188 0.87 19.49 7.63
N ALA A 189 -0.04 18.56 7.33
CA ALA A 189 -0.30 18.08 5.97
C ALA A 189 -0.78 19.20 5.03
N GLU A 190 -1.51 20.19 5.56
CA GLU A 190 -1.93 21.36 4.76
C GLU A 190 -0.74 22.18 4.27
N LYS A 191 0.28 22.37 5.12
CA LYS A 191 1.50 23.09 4.73
C LYS A 191 2.25 22.38 3.61
N TYR A 192 2.27 21.04 3.62
CA TYR A 192 2.89 20.24 2.54
C TYR A 192 2.08 20.23 1.24
N LYS A 193 0.77 20.51 1.27
CA LYS A 193 -0.02 20.73 0.05
C LYS A 193 0.37 22.04 -0.61
N GLU A 194 0.48 23.12 0.17
CA GLU A 194 0.81 24.46 -0.31
C GLU A 194 2.23 24.52 -0.88
N THR A 195 3.20 23.89 -0.20
CA THR A 195 4.61 23.89 -0.65
C THR A 195 4.79 23.13 -1.99
N LYS A 196 3.99 22.10 -2.28
CA LYS A 196 4.01 21.44 -3.61
C LYS A 196 3.36 22.27 -4.71
N GLY A 197 2.50 23.23 -4.38
CA GLY A 197 1.98 24.22 -5.34
C GLY A 197 3.06 25.20 -5.80
N GLU A 198 4.05 25.51 -4.97
CA GLU A 198 5.11 26.49 -5.28
C GLU A 198 6.44 25.86 -5.76
N VAL A 199 6.76 24.61 -5.35
CA VAL A 199 8.02 23.94 -5.75
C VAL A 199 7.89 23.18 -7.08
N LYS A 200 6.68 23.01 -7.63
CA LYS A 200 6.49 22.38 -8.94
C LYS A 200 6.92 23.25 -10.13
N THR A 201 7.27 24.51 -9.92
CA THR A 201 7.46 25.46 -11.04
C THR A 201 8.87 25.55 -11.58
N THR A 202 9.92 24.99 -10.96
CA THR A 202 11.30 25.22 -11.47
C THR A 202 11.98 24.03 -12.13
N HIS A 203 11.57 22.78 -11.88
CA HIS A 203 12.17 21.62 -12.57
C HIS A 203 11.20 20.86 -13.49
N GLN A 204 9.90 21.14 -13.42
CA GLN A 204 8.90 20.49 -14.29
C GLN A 204 8.66 21.25 -15.61
N GLU A 205 9.12 22.47 -15.76
CA GLU A 205 8.83 23.27 -16.94
C GLU A 205 9.92 23.26 -18.02
N GLU A 206 11.13 22.78 -17.76
CA GLU A 206 12.17 22.67 -18.78
C GLU A 206 11.73 21.83 -19.99
N TRP A 207 10.93 20.79 -19.78
CA TRP A 207 10.39 19.98 -20.87
C TRP A 207 9.30 20.73 -21.69
N ARG A 208 8.64 21.72 -21.09
CA ARG A 208 7.66 22.57 -21.81
C ARG A 208 8.32 23.50 -22.84
N LEU A 209 9.60 23.76 -22.68
CA LEU A 209 10.40 24.56 -23.62
C LEU A 209 10.88 23.75 -24.84
N ARG A 210 10.64 22.46 -24.86
CA ARG A 210 11.00 21.56 -25.95
C ARG A 210 10.02 21.68 -27.12
N SER A 211 10.36 21.00 -28.23
CA SER A 211 9.46 20.93 -29.39
C SER A 211 8.12 20.27 -29.03
N LEU A 212 7.08 20.56 -29.82
CA LEU A 212 5.75 19.98 -29.62
C LEU A 212 5.78 18.43 -29.60
N GLU A 213 6.56 17.80 -30.49
CA GLU A 213 6.72 16.34 -30.52
C GLU A 213 7.32 15.81 -29.22
N GLU A 214 8.36 16.45 -28.71
CA GLU A 214 9.00 16.06 -27.45
C GLU A 214 8.09 16.28 -26.23
N ARG A 215 7.26 17.35 -26.26
CA ARG A 215 6.27 17.61 -25.19
C ARG A 215 5.20 16.51 -25.17
N LEU A 216 4.63 16.18 -26.32
CA LEU A 216 3.62 15.13 -26.44
C LEU A 216 4.19 13.76 -26.05
N GLY A 217 5.37 13.38 -26.54
CA GLY A 217 6.05 12.15 -26.15
C GLY A 217 6.36 12.10 -24.65
N HIS A 218 6.89 13.19 -24.08
CA HIS A 218 7.16 13.26 -22.63
C HIS A 218 5.90 13.13 -21.79
N ALA A 219 4.83 13.83 -22.17
CA ALA A 219 3.53 13.76 -21.48
C ALA A 219 2.98 12.32 -21.49
N LEU A 220 3.08 11.62 -22.63
CA LEU A 220 2.63 10.24 -22.79
C LEU A 220 3.44 9.27 -21.92
N ILE A 221 4.78 9.33 -21.99
CA ILE A 221 5.69 8.47 -21.20
C ILE A 221 5.49 8.66 -19.70
N LYS A 222 5.24 9.89 -19.24
CA LYS A 222 5.11 10.23 -17.84
C LYS A 222 3.66 10.21 -17.32
N GLY A 223 2.68 9.99 -18.19
CA GLY A 223 1.24 10.03 -17.84
C GLY A 223 0.76 11.41 -17.38
N ILE A 224 1.35 12.50 -17.93
CA ILE A 224 0.98 13.89 -17.61
C ILE A 224 -0.17 14.30 -18.51
N THR A 225 -1.32 14.64 -17.93
CA THR A 225 -2.53 15.03 -18.68
C THR A 225 -2.81 16.52 -18.65
N ASP A 226 -2.16 17.27 -17.77
CA ASP A 226 -2.47 18.67 -17.47
C ASP A 226 -2.32 19.61 -18.70
N TYR A 227 -1.40 19.30 -19.61
CA TYR A 227 -1.13 20.09 -20.81
C TYR A 227 -1.54 19.39 -22.12
N LEU A 228 -2.03 18.15 -22.02
CA LEU A 228 -2.25 17.30 -23.18
C LEU A 228 -3.28 17.89 -24.15
N THR A 229 -4.34 18.50 -23.64
CA THR A 229 -5.38 19.13 -24.48
C THR A 229 -4.84 20.29 -25.30
N ASP A 230 -4.05 21.16 -24.67
CA ASP A 230 -3.49 22.34 -25.32
C ASP A 230 -2.41 21.94 -26.37
N ASP A 231 -1.54 20.98 -26.02
CA ASP A 231 -0.52 20.46 -26.92
C ASP A 231 -1.15 19.71 -28.11
N LEU A 232 -2.25 18.97 -27.92
CA LEU A 232 -2.97 18.36 -29.04
C LEU A 232 -3.68 19.37 -29.92
N GLN A 233 -4.23 20.45 -29.37
CA GLN A 233 -4.80 21.54 -30.15
C GLN A 233 -3.72 22.24 -31.00
N GLU A 234 -2.54 22.49 -30.42
CA GLU A 234 -1.40 23.01 -31.15
C GLU A 234 -0.98 22.04 -32.29
N ALA A 235 -0.93 20.74 -32.00
CA ALA A 235 -0.59 19.72 -32.99
C ALA A 235 -1.58 19.72 -34.18
N LEU A 236 -2.88 19.86 -33.92
CA LEU A 236 -3.90 19.92 -34.97
C LEU A 236 -3.70 21.11 -35.94
N THR A 237 -2.96 22.14 -35.54
CA THR A 237 -2.60 23.26 -36.45
C THR A 237 -1.34 23.00 -37.26
N GLN A 238 -0.47 22.07 -36.84
CA GLN A 238 0.81 21.79 -37.46
C GLN A 238 0.80 20.53 -38.35
N TYR A 239 -0.10 19.58 -38.06
CA TYR A 239 -0.23 18.31 -38.80
C TYR A 239 -1.44 18.34 -39.72
N SER A 240 -1.34 17.68 -40.89
CA SER A 240 -2.40 17.65 -41.91
C SER A 240 -3.61 16.80 -41.49
N SER A 241 -3.42 15.84 -40.56
CA SER A 241 -4.47 14.96 -40.07
C SER A 241 -4.19 14.50 -38.64
N PRO A 242 -5.25 14.16 -37.85
CA PRO A 242 -5.08 13.54 -36.53
C PRO A 242 -4.31 12.21 -36.55
N VAL A 243 -4.35 11.47 -37.66
CA VAL A 243 -3.63 10.20 -37.82
C VAL A 243 -2.12 10.43 -37.80
N GLU A 244 -1.63 11.49 -38.44
CA GLU A 244 -0.21 11.85 -38.44
C GLU A 244 0.30 12.22 -37.02
N ILE A 245 -0.56 12.79 -36.16
CA ILE A 245 -0.21 13.05 -34.75
C ILE A 245 -0.07 11.74 -33.97
N ILE A 246 -0.93 10.77 -34.27
CA ILE A 246 -0.88 9.45 -33.62
C ILE A 246 0.36 8.68 -34.07
N GLU A 247 0.56 8.55 -35.40
CA GLU A 247 1.66 7.79 -36.00
C GLU A 247 3.04 8.48 -35.81
N GLY A 248 3.05 9.78 -35.62
CA GLY A 248 4.24 10.60 -35.37
C GLY A 248 4.59 10.73 -33.89
N PRO A 249 4.28 11.90 -33.28
CA PRO A 249 4.71 12.22 -31.91
C PRO A 249 4.20 11.26 -30.82
N LEU A 250 2.98 10.70 -30.96
CA LEU A 250 2.43 9.83 -29.93
C LEU A 250 2.95 8.39 -29.98
N MET A 251 3.31 7.87 -31.17
CA MET A 251 3.88 6.53 -31.29
C MET A 251 5.42 6.49 -31.12
N LYS A 252 6.09 7.64 -31.07
CA LYS A 252 7.54 7.73 -30.79
C LYS A 252 7.85 7.89 -29.30
N GLY A 253 6.85 8.09 -28.46
CA GLY A 253 6.92 8.25 -27.00
C GLY A 253 6.68 6.94 -26.20
#